data_e3221cc27e51d6b6d7212cc0d7644d47
#
_entry.id   e3221cc27e51d6b6d7212cc0d7644d47
#
_cell.length_a   1.000
_cell.length_b   1.000
_cell.length_c   1.000
_cell.angle_alpha   90.00
_cell.angle_beta   90.00
_cell.angle_gamma   90.00
#
_symmetry.space_group_name_H-M   'P 1'
#
loop_
_entity.id
_entity.type
_entity.pdbx_description
1 polymer ?
#
loop_
_entity_poly.entity_id
_entity_poly.type
_entity_poly.pdbx_seq_one_letter_code
_entity_poly.pdbx_strand_id
1 'polypeptide(L)'
;SVTNAYAPYDLPVAVSRFLARTQPKALIIVDTELWPNMLHQVSQQNIPSILVNGRLSEKSAIGYARIGMLSRPMFNQLTCVCAQSALQGERFKRLGVSSQGLHVTGSVKFDLQLPEDLAARRASLHEKFKGRSVLLAASTHKGEEDAVLLAFKEMGLSEDYILVLAPRHPARADAVFALCERAQLPVQRHSVCQDILPETKVYL
;
A
#
# COMPACT_ATOMS: atom_id res chain seq x y z
N SER A 1 -23.16 -7.09 -13.21
CA SER A 1 -22.24 -6.18 -13.93
C SER A 1 -21.58 -5.24 -12.92
N VAL A 2 -20.31 -4.96 -13.09
CA VAL A 2 -19.56 -3.97 -12.28
C VAL A 2 -19.51 -2.68 -13.09
N THR A 3 -19.86 -1.56 -12.45
CA THR A 3 -19.77 -0.23 -13.07
C THR A 3 -18.69 0.55 -12.35
N ASN A 4 -17.71 1.07 -13.11
CA ASN A 4 -16.67 1.94 -12.59
C ASN A 4 -17.08 3.40 -12.75
N ALA A 5 -17.01 4.17 -11.66
CA ALA A 5 -17.25 5.59 -11.66
C ALA A 5 -16.31 6.29 -10.66
N TYR A 6 -15.98 7.54 -10.92
CA TYR A 6 -15.27 8.35 -9.92
C TYR A 6 -16.22 8.70 -8.77
N ALA A 7 -15.71 8.63 -7.55
CA ALA A 7 -16.42 9.15 -6.40
C ALA A 7 -16.62 10.68 -6.55
N PRO A 8 -17.77 11.23 -6.12
CA PRO A 8 -18.00 12.66 -6.19
C PRO A 8 -17.08 13.41 -5.21
N TYR A 9 -16.83 14.69 -5.45
CA TYR A 9 -16.29 15.54 -4.39
C TYR A 9 -17.22 15.51 -3.18
N ASP A 10 -16.65 15.53 -1.96
CA ASP A 10 -17.42 15.45 -0.71
C ASP A 10 -18.16 16.77 -0.40
N LEU A 11 -18.96 17.22 -1.37
CA LEU A 11 -19.86 18.36 -1.28
C LEU A 11 -21.30 17.88 -1.18
N PRO A 12 -22.16 18.47 -0.31
CA PRO A 12 -23.53 17.99 -0.07
C PRO A 12 -24.33 17.74 -1.35
N VAL A 13 -24.29 18.69 -2.30
CA VAL A 13 -25.05 18.59 -3.57
C VAL A 13 -24.48 17.52 -4.48
N ALA A 14 -23.15 17.36 -4.56
CA ALA A 14 -22.52 16.35 -5.42
C ALA A 14 -22.82 14.93 -4.89
N VAL A 15 -22.69 14.76 -3.58
CA VAL A 15 -23.00 13.49 -2.89
C VAL A 15 -24.46 13.13 -3.05
N SER A 16 -25.40 14.09 -2.83
CA SER A 16 -26.84 13.85 -3.00
C SER A 16 -27.18 13.38 -4.40
N ARG A 17 -26.64 14.04 -5.43
CA ARG A 17 -26.86 13.62 -6.83
C ARG A 17 -26.28 12.25 -7.13
N PHE A 18 -25.11 11.94 -6.59
CA PHE A 18 -24.48 10.63 -6.73
C PHE A 18 -25.35 9.54 -6.12
N LEU A 19 -25.79 9.69 -4.87
CA LEU A 19 -26.64 8.73 -4.18
C LEU A 19 -28.00 8.56 -4.87
N ALA A 20 -28.62 9.64 -5.35
CA ALA A 20 -29.86 9.58 -6.08
C ALA A 20 -29.77 8.79 -7.41
N ARG A 21 -28.59 8.83 -8.07
CA ARG A 21 -28.36 8.08 -9.31
C ARG A 21 -27.98 6.63 -9.08
N THR A 22 -27.17 6.37 -8.05
CA THR A 22 -26.62 5.02 -7.78
C THR A 22 -27.53 4.17 -6.91
N GLN A 23 -28.35 4.79 -6.07
CA GLN A 23 -29.26 4.13 -5.12
C GLN A 23 -28.58 2.95 -4.40
N PRO A 24 -27.43 3.17 -3.73
CA PRO A 24 -26.66 2.10 -3.15
C PRO A 24 -27.40 1.46 -1.98
N LYS A 25 -27.29 0.16 -1.82
CA LYS A 25 -27.81 -0.58 -0.66
C LYS A 25 -26.84 -0.60 0.51
N ALA A 26 -25.58 -0.32 0.28
CA ALA A 26 -24.54 -0.20 1.29
C ALA A 26 -23.40 0.66 0.74
N LEU A 27 -22.68 1.36 1.63
CA LEU A 27 -21.42 2.04 1.37
C LEU A 27 -20.29 1.23 1.97
N ILE A 28 -19.36 0.77 1.16
CA ILE A 28 -18.14 0.09 1.62
C ILE A 28 -16.95 1.02 1.37
N ILE A 29 -16.25 1.36 2.44
CA ILE A 29 -15.05 2.21 2.42
C ILE A 29 -13.86 1.30 2.67
N VAL A 30 -12.87 1.34 1.78
CA VAL A 30 -11.62 0.59 1.95
C VAL A 30 -10.55 1.52 2.51
N ASP A 31 -9.77 1.02 3.46
CA ASP A 31 -8.83 1.82 4.26
C ASP A 31 -9.55 2.93 5.06
N THR A 32 -8.86 4.01 5.45
CA THR A 32 -9.49 5.00 6.34
C THR A 32 -9.72 6.32 5.60
N GLU A 33 -10.39 6.25 4.45
CA GLU A 33 -10.80 7.42 3.67
C GLU A 33 -12.24 7.84 4.03
N LEU A 34 -12.39 8.48 5.19
CA LEU A 34 -13.69 8.90 5.71
C LEU A 34 -14.09 10.26 5.16
N TRP A 35 -15.21 10.33 4.48
CA TRP A 35 -15.76 11.52 3.85
C TRP A 35 -17.02 11.96 4.59
N PRO A 36 -16.96 13.09 5.33
CA PRO A 36 -18.03 13.47 6.26
C PRO A 36 -19.40 13.66 5.63
N ASN A 37 -19.49 14.34 4.47
CA ASN A 37 -20.78 14.55 3.79
C ASN A 37 -21.35 13.25 3.20
N MET A 38 -20.47 12.38 2.68
CA MET A 38 -20.89 11.06 2.18
C MET A 38 -21.48 10.23 3.33
N LEU A 39 -20.76 10.11 4.44
CA LEU A 39 -21.22 9.37 5.61
C LEU A 39 -22.52 9.96 6.18
N HIS A 40 -22.60 11.27 6.27
CA HIS A 40 -23.81 11.93 6.75
C HIS A 40 -25.04 11.59 5.87
N GLN A 41 -24.92 11.71 4.57
CA GLN A 41 -26.06 11.49 3.67
C GLN A 41 -26.48 10.02 3.56
N VAL A 42 -25.55 9.07 3.59
CA VAL A 42 -25.91 7.64 3.62
C VAL A 42 -26.59 7.29 4.94
N SER A 43 -26.14 7.86 6.06
CA SER A 43 -26.77 7.69 7.37
C SER A 43 -28.20 8.24 7.38
N GLN A 44 -28.43 9.42 6.81
CA GLN A 44 -29.79 10.02 6.71
C GLN A 44 -30.75 9.16 5.86
N GLN A 45 -30.23 8.40 4.93
CA GLN A 45 -31.00 7.49 4.08
C GLN A 45 -31.09 6.05 4.64
N ASN A 46 -30.60 5.81 5.86
CA ASN A 46 -30.50 4.49 6.49
C ASN A 46 -29.69 3.48 5.65
N ILE A 47 -28.75 3.94 4.85
CA ILE A 47 -27.84 3.09 4.08
C ILE A 47 -26.69 2.69 5.01
N PRO A 48 -26.45 1.37 5.22
CA PRO A 48 -25.35 0.93 6.07
C PRO A 48 -23.98 1.31 5.47
N SER A 49 -23.10 1.80 6.34
CA SER A 49 -21.73 2.16 5.98
C SER A 49 -20.73 1.25 6.69
N ILE A 50 -19.85 0.62 5.93
CA ILE A 50 -18.89 -0.37 6.40
C ILE A 50 -17.48 0.11 6.08
N LEU A 51 -16.63 0.27 7.09
CA LEU A 51 -15.22 0.52 6.90
C LEU A 51 -14.45 -0.81 6.95
N VAL A 52 -13.90 -1.23 5.83
CA VAL A 52 -13.05 -2.43 5.76
C VAL A 52 -11.57 -2.07 5.75
N ASN A 53 -10.73 -2.97 6.26
CA ASN A 53 -9.29 -2.77 6.39
C ASN A 53 -8.94 -1.50 7.17
N GLY A 54 -9.75 -1.15 8.18
CA GLY A 54 -9.65 0.08 8.94
C GLY A 54 -8.31 0.22 9.64
N ARG A 55 -7.55 1.27 9.29
CA ARG A 55 -6.25 1.59 9.86
C ARG A 55 -6.23 3.03 10.36
N LEU A 56 -5.86 3.23 11.61
CA LEU A 56 -5.79 4.55 12.21
C LEU A 56 -4.51 4.69 13.04
N SER A 57 -3.62 5.59 12.62
CA SER A 57 -2.41 5.89 13.38
C SER A 57 -2.76 6.66 14.68
N GLU A 58 -1.89 6.58 15.70
CA GLU A 58 -2.10 7.36 16.92
C GLU A 58 -2.14 8.87 16.63
N LYS A 59 -1.25 9.34 15.75
CA LYS A 59 -1.22 10.75 15.31
C LYS A 59 -2.56 11.16 14.70
N SER A 60 -3.14 10.33 13.85
CA SER A 60 -4.44 10.60 13.22
C SER A 60 -5.58 10.55 14.24
N ALA A 61 -5.56 9.58 15.17
CA ALA A 61 -6.55 9.47 16.23
C ALA A 61 -6.56 10.74 17.14
N ILE A 62 -5.37 11.20 17.52
CA ILE A 62 -5.23 12.48 18.28
C ILE A 62 -5.74 13.66 17.45
N GLY A 63 -5.42 13.72 16.16
CA GLY A 63 -5.90 14.77 15.26
C GLY A 63 -7.43 14.82 15.22
N TYR A 64 -8.08 13.68 15.01
CA TYR A 64 -9.55 13.60 15.04
C TYR A 64 -10.13 13.92 16.42
N ALA A 65 -9.51 13.48 17.51
CA ALA A 65 -9.97 13.79 18.85
C ALA A 65 -9.95 15.31 19.18
N ARG A 66 -8.98 16.06 18.65
CA ARG A 66 -8.89 17.51 18.80
C ARG A 66 -10.10 18.25 18.19
N ILE A 67 -10.63 17.75 17.09
CA ILE A 67 -11.84 18.28 16.44
C ILE A 67 -13.06 17.41 16.75
N GLY A 68 -13.12 16.86 17.96
CA GLY A 68 -14.09 15.84 18.38
C GLY A 68 -15.54 16.22 18.14
N MET A 69 -15.90 17.51 18.26
CA MET A 69 -17.26 17.99 17.98
C MET A 69 -17.67 17.74 16.51
N LEU A 70 -16.72 17.81 15.57
CA LEU A 70 -16.97 17.57 14.14
C LEU A 70 -16.73 16.09 13.75
N SER A 71 -15.71 15.44 14.34
CA SER A 71 -15.31 14.10 13.96
C SER A 71 -16.17 12.99 14.58
N ARG A 72 -16.62 13.13 15.84
CA ARG A 72 -17.45 12.12 16.50
C ARG A 72 -18.72 11.75 15.73
N PRO A 73 -19.52 12.73 15.22
CA PRO A 73 -20.69 12.38 14.41
C PRO A 73 -20.34 11.52 13.19
N MET A 74 -19.21 11.81 12.54
CA MET A 74 -18.72 11.04 11.39
C MET A 74 -18.41 9.58 11.78
N PHE A 75 -17.71 9.34 12.88
CA PHE A 75 -17.39 7.99 13.34
C PHE A 75 -18.63 7.26 13.87
N ASN A 76 -19.56 7.93 14.50
CA ASN A 76 -20.83 7.35 14.99
C ASN A 76 -21.76 6.90 13.87
N GLN A 77 -21.62 7.44 12.67
CA GLN A 77 -22.41 7.07 11.49
C GLN A 77 -21.95 5.75 10.84
N LEU A 78 -20.75 5.25 11.19
CA LEU A 78 -20.28 3.97 10.70
C LEU A 78 -21.08 2.83 11.33
N THR A 79 -21.74 2.03 10.50
CA THR A 79 -22.50 0.87 10.93
C THR A 79 -21.59 -0.26 11.37
N CYS A 80 -20.47 -0.44 10.65
CA CYS A 80 -19.49 -1.49 10.93
C CYS A 80 -18.06 -0.99 10.62
N VAL A 81 -17.11 -1.38 11.47
CA VAL A 81 -15.68 -1.12 11.28
C VAL A 81 -14.91 -2.42 11.46
N CYS A 82 -14.24 -2.85 10.39
CA CYS A 82 -13.33 -3.97 10.37
C CYS A 82 -11.90 -3.45 10.55
N ALA A 83 -11.42 -3.41 11.78
CA ALA A 83 -10.09 -2.88 12.13
C ALA A 83 -8.99 -3.92 11.88
N GLN A 84 -7.80 -3.46 11.45
CA GLN A 84 -6.65 -4.34 11.19
C GLN A 84 -6.03 -4.95 12.46
N SER A 85 -6.23 -4.34 13.63
CA SER A 85 -5.71 -4.84 14.89
C SER A 85 -6.54 -4.34 16.09
N ALA A 86 -6.42 -5.01 17.23
CA ALA A 86 -7.07 -4.59 18.47
C ALA A 86 -6.70 -3.17 18.88
N LEU A 87 -5.41 -2.79 18.75
CA LEU A 87 -4.94 -1.43 19.04
C LEU A 87 -5.64 -0.37 18.18
N GLN A 88 -5.84 -0.67 16.91
CA GLN A 88 -6.56 0.25 15.99
C GLN A 88 -8.06 0.27 16.30
N GLY A 89 -8.63 -0.86 16.66
CA GLY A 89 -10.01 -0.96 17.15
C GLY A 89 -10.27 -0.04 18.34
N GLU A 90 -9.38 -0.03 19.33
CA GLU A 90 -9.48 0.86 20.50
C GLU A 90 -9.40 2.34 20.10
N ARG A 91 -8.61 2.68 19.09
CA ARG A 91 -8.58 4.05 18.56
C ARG A 91 -9.91 4.48 17.93
N PHE A 92 -10.52 3.62 17.13
CA PHE A 92 -11.84 3.86 16.56
C PHE A 92 -12.91 4.01 17.64
N LYS A 93 -12.86 3.16 18.67
CA LYS A 93 -13.77 3.21 19.81
C LYS A 93 -13.67 4.54 20.58
N ARG A 94 -12.44 5.01 20.82
CA ARG A 94 -12.20 6.33 21.45
C ARG A 94 -12.80 7.50 20.64
N LEU A 95 -12.91 7.35 19.33
CA LEU A 95 -13.49 8.37 18.43
C LEU A 95 -15.01 8.26 18.29
N GLY A 96 -15.65 7.25 18.89
CA GLY A 96 -17.09 7.13 18.93
C GLY A 96 -17.69 5.97 18.14
N VAL A 97 -16.88 5.10 17.54
CA VAL A 97 -17.40 3.89 16.90
C VAL A 97 -18.02 2.96 17.96
N SER A 98 -19.24 2.49 17.68
CA SER A 98 -19.95 1.57 18.56
C SER A 98 -19.17 0.25 18.74
N SER A 99 -19.07 -0.23 19.96
CA SER A 99 -18.45 -1.53 20.25
C SER A 99 -19.17 -2.71 19.58
N GLN A 100 -20.47 -2.58 19.31
CA GLN A 100 -21.25 -3.62 18.61
C GLN A 100 -20.93 -3.72 17.13
N GLY A 101 -20.56 -2.59 16.50
CA GLY A 101 -20.16 -2.53 15.09
C GLY A 101 -18.64 -2.62 14.85
N LEU A 102 -17.84 -2.86 15.91
CA LEU A 102 -16.38 -2.91 15.79
C LEU A 102 -15.87 -4.34 15.80
N HIS A 103 -15.20 -4.74 14.74
CA HIS A 103 -14.60 -6.07 14.58
C HIS A 103 -13.11 -5.97 14.28
N VAL A 104 -12.31 -6.86 14.85
CA VAL A 104 -10.87 -6.99 14.52
C VAL A 104 -10.74 -8.13 13.52
N THR A 105 -10.49 -7.80 12.27
CA THR A 105 -10.47 -8.77 11.15
C THR A 105 -9.08 -9.04 10.58
N GLY A 106 -8.08 -8.31 11.02
CA GLY A 106 -6.76 -8.37 10.39
C GLY A 106 -6.66 -7.47 9.15
N SER A 107 -5.53 -7.55 8.46
CA SER A 107 -5.29 -6.81 7.22
C SER A 107 -5.55 -7.69 6.01
N VAL A 108 -6.31 -7.18 5.04
CA VAL A 108 -6.58 -7.85 3.75
C VAL A 108 -5.30 -8.17 2.97
N LYS A 109 -4.18 -7.54 3.31
CA LYS A 109 -2.88 -7.86 2.68
C LYS A 109 -2.41 -9.28 2.94
N PHE A 110 -2.88 -9.91 4.03
CA PHE A 110 -2.54 -11.28 4.36
C PHE A 110 -3.47 -12.32 3.74
N ASP A 111 -4.53 -11.88 3.07
CA ASP A 111 -5.49 -12.74 2.34
C ASP A 111 -5.11 -12.89 0.86
N LEU A 112 -3.87 -12.60 0.52
CA LEU A 112 -3.33 -12.74 -0.83
C LEU A 112 -3.17 -14.23 -1.18
N GLN A 113 -3.89 -14.68 -2.19
CA GLN A 113 -3.61 -15.95 -2.83
C GLN A 113 -2.39 -15.79 -3.74
N LEU A 114 -1.37 -16.59 -3.47
CA LEU A 114 -0.18 -16.59 -4.32
C LEU A 114 -0.53 -17.23 -5.67
N PRO A 115 -0.01 -16.69 -6.80
CA PRO A 115 -0.19 -17.30 -8.11
C PRO A 115 0.28 -18.76 -8.14
N GLU A 116 -0.46 -19.64 -8.80
CA GLU A 116 -0.12 -21.07 -8.91
C GLU A 116 1.25 -21.29 -9.55
N ASP A 117 1.66 -20.40 -10.44
CA ASP A 117 2.93 -20.46 -11.16
C ASP A 117 4.12 -19.85 -10.38
N LEU A 118 3.91 -19.41 -9.12
CA LEU A 118 4.97 -18.76 -8.32
C LEU A 118 6.20 -19.64 -8.14
N ALA A 119 6.01 -20.96 -7.93
CA ALA A 119 7.11 -21.90 -7.78
C ALA A 119 7.95 -21.99 -9.07
N ALA A 120 7.31 -22.04 -10.23
CA ALA A 120 7.97 -22.07 -11.53
C ALA A 120 8.71 -20.74 -11.82
N ARG A 121 8.10 -19.61 -11.53
CA ARG A 121 8.74 -18.28 -11.65
C ARG A 121 9.95 -18.14 -10.74
N ARG A 122 9.86 -18.64 -9.51
CA ARG A 122 10.98 -18.66 -8.56
C ARG A 122 12.14 -19.52 -9.09
N ALA A 123 11.86 -20.71 -9.60
CA ALA A 123 12.88 -21.59 -10.18
C ALA A 123 13.58 -20.92 -11.37
N SER A 124 12.82 -20.34 -12.30
CA SER A 124 13.36 -19.61 -13.45
C SER A 124 14.24 -18.41 -13.05
N LEU A 125 13.84 -17.66 -12.04
CA LEU A 125 14.65 -16.56 -11.52
C LEU A 125 15.93 -17.07 -10.84
N HIS A 126 15.83 -18.18 -10.08
CA HIS A 126 16.99 -18.75 -9.41
C HIS A 126 18.06 -19.22 -10.41
N GLU A 127 17.64 -19.84 -11.51
CA GLU A 127 18.53 -20.23 -12.60
C GLU A 127 19.27 -19.05 -13.22
N LYS A 128 18.59 -17.90 -13.39
CA LYS A 128 19.22 -16.68 -13.91
C LYS A 128 20.37 -16.18 -13.05
N PHE A 129 20.30 -16.36 -11.75
CA PHE A 129 21.35 -15.94 -10.83
C PHE A 129 22.52 -16.95 -10.74
N LYS A 130 22.43 -18.11 -11.41
CA LYS A 130 23.51 -19.11 -11.53
C LYS A 130 24.16 -19.47 -10.18
N GLY A 131 23.34 -19.63 -9.14
CA GLY A 131 23.79 -19.98 -7.79
C GLY A 131 24.39 -18.83 -6.97
N ARG A 132 24.43 -17.60 -7.52
CA ARG A 132 24.89 -16.42 -6.78
C ARG A 132 23.94 -16.06 -5.65
N SER A 133 24.49 -15.57 -4.55
CA SER A 133 23.73 -15.04 -3.42
C SER A 133 23.14 -13.67 -3.75
N VAL A 134 21.85 -13.51 -3.55
CA VAL A 134 21.11 -12.31 -3.91
C VAL A 134 20.89 -11.43 -2.68
N LEU A 135 21.34 -10.19 -2.74
CA LEU A 135 20.91 -9.11 -1.85
C LEU A 135 19.82 -8.32 -2.56
N LEU A 136 18.64 -8.22 -1.95
CA LEU A 136 17.49 -7.54 -2.54
C LEU A 136 17.21 -6.22 -1.83
N ALA A 137 17.30 -5.11 -2.56
CA ALA A 137 16.80 -3.81 -2.14
C ALA A 137 15.56 -3.46 -2.95
N ALA A 138 14.38 -3.71 -2.38
CA ALA A 138 13.10 -3.55 -3.04
C ALA A 138 12.36 -2.29 -2.60
N SER A 139 11.62 -1.68 -3.55
CA SER A 139 10.79 -0.48 -3.32
C SER A 139 11.58 0.73 -2.85
N THR A 140 12.79 0.90 -3.35
CA THR A 140 13.68 2.01 -2.96
C THR A 140 13.19 3.36 -3.49
N HIS A 141 13.45 4.41 -2.69
CA HIS A 141 13.14 5.79 -3.01
C HIS A 141 14.42 6.60 -3.26
N LYS A 142 14.25 7.80 -3.79
CA LYS A 142 15.37 8.71 -4.08
C LYS A 142 16.21 8.97 -2.82
N GLY A 143 17.51 8.70 -2.93
CA GLY A 143 18.50 8.83 -1.85
C GLY A 143 18.76 7.52 -1.10
N GLU A 144 17.86 6.56 -1.11
CA GLU A 144 18.09 5.24 -0.51
C GLU A 144 19.03 4.41 -1.38
N GLU A 145 18.94 4.53 -2.71
CA GLU A 145 19.77 3.81 -3.65
C GLU A 145 21.27 4.17 -3.48
N ASP A 146 21.59 5.45 -3.24
CA ASP A 146 22.96 5.89 -2.98
C ASP A 146 23.54 5.18 -1.74
N ALA A 147 22.76 5.12 -0.66
CA ALA A 147 23.17 4.45 0.57
C ALA A 147 23.34 2.93 0.38
N VAL A 148 22.42 2.30 -0.34
CA VAL A 148 22.48 0.85 -0.64
C VAL A 148 23.70 0.52 -1.49
N LEU A 149 23.98 1.30 -2.55
CA LEU A 149 25.13 1.08 -3.43
C LEU A 149 26.45 1.29 -2.67
N LEU A 150 26.53 2.32 -1.82
CA LEU A 150 27.70 2.56 -0.98
C LEU A 150 27.94 1.39 -0.03
N ALA A 151 26.93 0.97 0.71
CA ALA A 151 27.01 -0.16 1.63
C ALA A 151 27.41 -1.45 0.91
N PHE A 152 26.80 -1.74 -0.24
CA PHE A 152 27.14 -2.92 -1.04
C PHE A 152 28.60 -2.92 -1.48
N LYS A 153 29.13 -1.77 -1.89
CA LYS A 153 30.55 -1.59 -2.26
C LYS A 153 31.49 -1.76 -1.07
N GLU A 154 31.15 -1.17 0.08
CA GLU A 154 31.95 -1.25 1.30
C GLU A 154 32.00 -2.65 1.91
N MET A 155 30.94 -3.45 1.70
CA MET A 155 30.92 -4.86 2.14
C MET A 155 32.02 -5.71 1.48
N GLY A 156 32.59 -5.28 0.35
CA GLY A 156 33.65 -5.99 -0.34
C GLY A 156 33.33 -7.45 -0.69
N LEU A 157 32.04 -7.72 -0.98
CA LEU A 157 31.55 -9.08 -1.22
C LEU A 157 32.17 -9.69 -2.49
N SER A 158 32.38 -11.00 -2.44
CA SER A 158 32.89 -11.79 -3.56
C SER A 158 31.99 -11.71 -4.80
N GLU A 159 32.47 -12.27 -5.92
CA GLU A 159 31.68 -12.34 -7.16
C GLU A 159 30.41 -13.20 -7.03
N ASP A 160 30.36 -14.03 -5.99
CA ASP A 160 29.20 -14.86 -5.68
C ASP A 160 27.98 -14.07 -5.20
N TYR A 161 28.11 -12.75 -5.00
CA TYR A 161 27.00 -11.90 -4.61
C TYR A 161 26.56 -10.97 -5.73
N ILE A 162 25.24 -10.74 -5.80
CA ILE A 162 24.62 -9.77 -6.69
C ILE A 162 23.59 -8.95 -5.94
N LEU A 163 23.59 -7.66 -6.16
CA LEU A 163 22.56 -6.76 -5.66
C LEU A 163 21.41 -6.67 -6.68
N VAL A 164 20.21 -7.07 -6.28
CA VAL A 164 19.00 -6.79 -7.04
C VAL A 164 18.38 -5.52 -6.49
N LEU A 165 18.25 -4.50 -7.34
CA LEU A 165 17.76 -3.18 -6.97
C LEU A 165 16.44 -2.91 -7.71
N ALA A 166 15.33 -2.84 -6.97
CA ALA A 166 14.01 -2.63 -7.53
C ALA A 166 13.38 -1.31 -7.01
N PRO A 167 13.53 -0.21 -7.76
CA PRO A 167 12.95 1.08 -7.35
C PRO A 167 11.43 1.05 -7.24
N ARG A 168 10.87 1.80 -6.29
CA ARG A 168 9.43 1.93 -6.10
C ARG A 168 8.70 2.41 -7.36
N HIS A 169 9.34 3.29 -8.13
CA HIS A 169 8.78 3.86 -9.35
C HIS A 169 9.64 3.47 -10.56
N PRO A 170 9.13 2.64 -11.48
CA PRO A 170 9.87 2.19 -12.68
C PRO A 170 10.44 3.33 -13.54
N ALA A 171 9.78 4.49 -13.57
CA ALA A 171 10.26 5.68 -14.28
C ALA A 171 11.62 6.20 -13.77
N ARG A 172 12.10 5.74 -12.61
CA ARG A 172 13.40 6.10 -12.05
C ARG A 172 14.54 5.18 -12.50
N ALA A 173 14.25 4.12 -13.26
CA ALA A 173 15.25 3.14 -13.66
C ALA A 173 16.48 3.77 -14.34
N ASP A 174 16.30 4.79 -15.20
CA ASP A 174 17.41 5.49 -15.85
C ASP A 174 18.31 6.24 -14.85
N ALA A 175 17.69 6.94 -13.91
CA ALA A 175 18.42 7.68 -12.88
C ALA A 175 19.19 6.72 -11.94
N VAL A 176 18.59 5.59 -11.58
CA VAL A 176 19.22 4.56 -10.73
C VAL A 176 20.35 3.85 -11.48
N PHE A 177 20.17 3.58 -12.77
CA PHE A 177 21.22 3.02 -13.62
C PHE A 177 22.46 3.93 -13.63
N ALA A 178 22.27 5.23 -13.85
CA ALA A 178 23.35 6.21 -13.81
C ALA A 178 24.02 6.33 -12.42
N LEU A 179 23.29 6.06 -11.32
CA LEU A 179 23.88 5.95 -9.97
C LEU A 179 24.83 4.75 -9.87
N CYS A 180 24.45 3.60 -10.40
CA CYS A 180 25.30 2.40 -10.42
C CYS A 180 26.58 2.62 -11.21
N GLU A 181 26.49 3.26 -12.39
CA GLU A 181 27.65 3.61 -13.21
C GLU A 181 28.61 4.56 -12.47
N ARG A 182 28.07 5.60 -11.81
CA ARG A 182 28.89 6.52 -10.99
C ARG A 182 29.57 5.82 -9.81
N ALA A 183 28.89 4.82 -9.23
CA ALA A 183 29.47 3.98 -8.18
C ALA A 183 30.50 2.98 -8.73
N GLN A 184 30.69 2.92 -10.04
CA GLN A 184 31.55 1.96 -10.75
C GLN A 184 31.17 0.49 -10.47
N LEU A 185 29.87 0.22 -10.36
CA LEU A 185 29.33 -1.12 -10.21
C LEU A 185 28.74 -1.57 -11.55
N PRO A 186 29.24 -2.69 -12.14
CA PRO A 186 28.67 -3.25 -13.36
C PRO A 186 27.18 -3.55 -13.18
N VAL A 187 26.34 -2.90 -13.98
CA VAL A 187 24.89 -2.94 -13.87
C VAL A 187 24.23 -3.46 -15.13
N GLN A 188 23.21 -4.31 -14.98
CA GLN A 188 22.33 -4.74 -16.05
C GLN A 188 20.88 -4.44 -15.68
N ARG A 189 20.05 -4.19 -16.72
CA ARG A 189 18.61 -4.00 -16.56
C ARG A 189 17.85 -5.25 -16.95
N HIS A 190 16.90 -5.65 -16.12
CA HIS A 190 15.99 -6.74 -16.41
C HIS A 190 15.24 -6.55 -17.75
N SER A 191 14.86 -5.32 -18.06
CA SER A 191 14.10 -5.00 -19.29
C SER A 191 14.90 -5.11 -20.59
N VAL A 192 16.23 -5.14 -20.51
CA VAL A 192 17.13 -5.14 -21.67
C VAL A 192 17.82 -6.49 -21.86
N CYS A 193 18.18 -7.15 -20.75
CA CYS A 193 18.96 -8.37 -20.79
C CYS A 193 18.20 -9.54 -20.17
N GLN A 194 18.09 -10.64 -20.93
CA GLN A 194 17.46 -11.86 -20.41
C GLN A 194 18.42 -12.67 -19.50
N ASP A 195 19.72 -12.66 -19.82
CA ASP A 195 20.74 -13.37 -19.06
C ASP A 195 21.60 -12.41 -18.26
N ILE A 196 21.98 -12.84 -17.06
CA ILE A 196 22.85 -12.09 -16.19
C ILE A 196 24.29 -12.48 -16.48
N LEU A 197 25.11 -11.48 -16.86
CA LEU A 197 26.53 -11.68 -17.13
C LEU A 197 27.31 -11.94 -15.82
N PRO A 198 28.41 -12.70 -15.89
CA PRO A 198 29.22 -13.02 -14.70
C PRO A 198 29.72 -11.78 -13.95
N GLU A 199 30.12 -10.74 -14.70
CA GLU A 199 30.64 -9.49 -14.15
C GLU A 199 29.59 -8.58 -13.53
N THR A 200 28.30 -8.84 -13.74
CA THR A 200 27.20 -8.02 -13.22
C THR A 200 27.19 -8.02 -11.71
N LYS A 201 27.31 -6.85 -11.10
CA LYS A 201 27.21 -6.64 -9.63
C LYS A 201 25.85 -6.15 -9.21
N VAL A 202 25.16 -5.38 -10.06
CA VAL A 202 23.82 -4.83 -9.80
C VAL A 202 22.86 -5.27 -10.92
N TYR A 203 21.71 -5.81 -10.53
CA TYR A 203 20.61 -6.14 -11.44
C TYR A 203 19.41 -5.28 -11.11
N LEU A 204 19.01 -4.43 -12.06
CA LEU A 204 18.01 -3.37 -11.90
C LEU A 204 16.70 -3.72 -12.64
#